data_a3179ea0e185454d45ea8fe56d1256e0
#
_entry.id   a3179ea0e185454d45ea8fe56d1256e0
#
_cell.length_a   1.000
_cell.length_b   1.000
_cell.length_c   1.000
_cell.angle_alpha   90.00
_cell.angle_beta   90.00
_cell.angle_gamma   90.00
#
_symmetry.space_group_name_H-M   'P 1'
#
loop_
_entity.id
_entity.type
_entity.pdbx_description
1 polymer ?
#
loop_
_entity_poly.entity_id
_entity_poly.type
_entity_poly.pdbx_seq_one_letter_code
_entity_poly.pdbx_strand_id
1 'polypeptide(L)'
;MSLIGGESWLGSGDEVSGDRGPRRRRRPEEAERAILAAARAFLEERPFREMTVEGVMVRTGLSRPAFYAYFKDRYDLVTRLLEGVGSLLFALDWRWLSGGEVEEEARDVLVDALRAGSRTFVEYGPVLRAIADAAGYDAKVEQVYRYGLIERLVAAVAGRISRDVEAGLSPADLEPVETARALVLMTERYLLDAFGRPERRPSREESEAVFATLEGIWVRTLYGREN
;
A
#
# COMPACT_ATOMS: atom_id res chain seq x y z
N MET A 1 5.66 -21.93 3.09
CA MET A 1 4.51 -22.08 2.17
C MET A 1 4.63 -21.01 1.10
N SER A 2 4.74 -21.42 -0.14
CA SER A 2 5.28 -20.66 -1.27
C SER A 2 4.47 -19.42 -1.61
N LEU A 3 5.09 -18.23 -1.52
CA LEU A 3 4.57 -16.94 -2.00
C LEU A 3 5.11 -16.74 -3.43
N ILE A 4 4.48 -17.35 -4.42
CA ILE A 4 4.83 -17.13 -5.83
C ILE A 4 3.62 -16.52 -6.52
N GLY A 5 3.76 -15.27 -7.01
CA GLY A 5 2.85 -14.70 -8.02
C GLY A 5 2.44 -13.23 -7.89
N GLY A 6 3.09 -12.40 -7.05
CA GLY A 6 2.66 -10.99 -6.84
C GLY A 6 3.21 -9.95 -7.82
N GLU A 7 4.22 -10.26 -8.61
CA GLU A 7 5.03 -9.21 -9.29
C GLU A 7 4.58 -8.80 -10.70
N SER A 8 3.69 -9.53 -11.36
CA SER A 8 3.55 -9.37 -12.82
C SER A 8 2.50 -8.37 -13.30
N TRP A 9 1.67 -7.80 -12.43
CA TRP A 9 0.70 -6.77 -12.83
C TRP A 9 1.17 -5.32 -12.57
N LEU A 10 2.34 -5.16 -11.94
CA LEU A 10 2.95 -3.88 -11.57
C LEU A 10 3.94 -3.35 -12.63
N GLY A 11 4.13 -4.06 -13.74
CA GLY A 11 5.01 -3.63 -14.84
C GLY A 11 4.51 -2.38 -15.55
N SER A 12 5.44 -1.48 -15.84
CA SER A 12 5.31 -0.22 -16.59
C SER A 12 4.54 -0.40 -17.90
N GLY A 13 3.71 0.60 -18.24
CA GLY A 13 2.89 0.62 -19.43
C GLY A 13 3.72 0.59 -20.72
N ASP A 14 3.56 -0.48 -21.47
CA ASP A 14 3.94 -0.54 -22.88
C ASP A 14 2.70 -0.33 -23.76
N GLU A 15 2.85 0.55 -24.74
CA GLU A 15 1.81 1.00 -25.68
C GLU A 15 1.20 -0.18 -26.44
N VAL A 16 -0.11 -0.32 -26.39
CA VAL A 16 -0.85 -1.30 -27.19
C VAL A 16 -1.12 -0.70 -28.56
N SER A 17 -0.30 -1.09 -29.53
CA SER A 17 -0.57 -0.90 -30.96
C SER A 17 -1.69 -1.86 -31.40
N GLY A 18 -2.75 -1.29 -32.00
CA GLY A 18 -3.90 -2.07 -32.44
C GLY A 18 -3.66 -2.88 -33.70
N ASP A 19 -3.78 -4.22 -33.57
CA ASP A 19 -4.03 -5.11 -34.70
C ASP A 19 -5.23 -6.03 -34.37
N ARG A 20 -6.30 -5.98 -35.19
CA ARG A 20 -7.50 -6.80 -35.07
C ARG A 20 -7.32 -8.12 -35.81
N GLY A 21 -6.41 -8.97 -35.33
CA GLY A 21 -6.31 -10.37 -35.72
C GLY A 21 -7.29 -11.26 -34.91
N PRO A 22 -7.54 -12.55 -35.32
CA PRO A 22 -8.48 -13.43 -34.62
C PRO A 22 -8.11 -13.57 -33.15
N ARG A 23 -9.07 -13.35 -32.24
CA ARG A 23 -8.92 -13.32 -30.78
C ARG A 23 -8.16 -14.56 -30.29
N ARG A 24 -6.86 -14.46 -30.14
CA ARG A 24 -6.01 -15.47 -29.52
C ARG A 24 -6.52 -15.65 -28.09
N ARG A 25 -6.89 -16.88 -27.74
CA ARG A 25 -7.35 -17.24 -26.39
C ARG A 25 -6.21 -16.87 -25.42
N ARG A 26 -6.38 -15.76 -24.66
CA ARG A 26 -5.38 -15.31 -23.67
C ARG A 26 -5.12 -16.44 -22.68
N ARG A 27 -3.86 -16.61 -22.28
CA ARG A 27 -3.52 -17.55 -21.21
C ARG A 27 -4.26 -17.12 -19.93
N PRO A 28 -4.66 -18.06 -19.05
CA PRO A 28 -5.40 -17.73 -17.83
C PRO A 28 -4.75 -16.60 -17.02
N GLU A 29 -3.43 -16.62 -16.83
CA GLU A 29 -2.66 -15.60 -16.13
C GLU A 29 -2.68 -14.22 -16.80
N GLU A 30 -2.75 -14.16 -18.13
CA GLU A 30 -2.85 -12.90 -18.89
C GLU A 30 -4.24 -12.26 -18.69
N ALA A 31 -5.29 -13.09 -18.58
CA ALA A 31 -6.64 -12.60 -18.35
C ALA A 31 -6.80 -12.06 -16.92
N GLU A 32 -6.30 -12.77 -15.92
CA GLU A 32 -6.30 -12.32 -14.52
C GLU A 32 -5.55 -10.99 -14.38
N ARG A 33 -4.33 -10.89 -14.92
CA ARG A 33 -3.53 -9.66 -14.94
C ARG A 33 -4.25 -8.50 -15.62
N ALA A 34 -4.91 -8.76 -16.76
CA ALA A 34 -5.67 -7.73 -17.47
C ALA A 34 -6.85 -7.20 -16.62
N ILE A 35 -7.53 -8.07 -15.86
CA ILE A 35 -8.62 -7.67 -14.96
C ILE A 35 -8.08 -6.84 -13.79
N LEU A 36 -6.98 -7.25 -13.16
CA LEU A 36 -6.33 -6.50 -12.08
C LEU A 36 -5.86 -5.12 -12.55
N ALA A 37 -5.22 -5.05 -13.72
CA ALA A 37 -4.78 -3.79 -14.32
C ALA A 37 -5.97 -2.85 -14.64
N ALA A 38 -7.07 -3.41 -15.17
CA ALA A 38 -8.29 -2.65 -15.43
C ALA A 38 -8.97 -2.14 -14.16
N ALA A 39 -8.96 -2.95 -13.07
CA ALA A 39 -9.47 -2.53 -11.78
C ALA A 39 -8.61 -1.41 -11.16
N ARG A 40 -7.28 -1.52 -11.24
CA ARG A 40 -6.37 -0.44 -10.84
C ARG A 40 -6.67 0.85 -11.60
N ALA A 41 -6.71 0.80 -12.93
CA ALA A 41 -7.01 1.97 -13.75
C ALA A 41 -8.40 2.57 -13.44
N PHE A 42 -9.40 1.73 -13.12
CA PHE A 42 -10.71 2.21 -12.68
C PHE A 42 -10.59 3.01 -11.37
N LEU A 43 -9.86 2.50 -10.39
CA LEU A 43 -9.69 3.10 -9.07
C LEU A 43 -8.82 4.37 -9.10
N GLU A 44 -7.94 4.51 -10.08
CA GLU A 44 -7.19 5.75 -10.35
C GLU A 44 -8.07 6.90 -10.89
N GLU A 45 -9.26 6.57 -11.43
CA GLU A 45 -10.20 7.54 -11.99
C GLU A 45 -11.45 7.74 -11.12
N ARG A 46 -11.87 6.70 -10.38
CA ARG A 46 -13.15 6.66 -9.66
C ARG A 46 -13.05 5.94 -8.33
N PRO A 47 -13.86 6.35 -7.32
CA PRO A 47 -13.85 5.71 -6.02
C PRO A 47 -14.45 4.29 -6.06
N PHE A 48 -14.07 3.45 -5.09
CA PHE A 48 -14.52 2.05 -4.99
C PHE A 48 -16.03 1.87 -5.00
N ARG A 49 -16.80 2.79 -4.38
CA ARG A 49 -18.27 2.72 -4.36
C ARG A 49 -18.89 2.67 -5.76
N GLU A 50 -18.22 3.23 -6.75
CA GLU A 50 -18.67 3.24 -8.16
C GLU A 50 -18.17 2.02 -8.96
N MET A 51 -17.25 1.23 -8.40
CA MET A 51 -16.68 0.09 -9.09
C MET A 51 -17.70 -1.05 -9.23
N THR A 52 -17.97 -1.43 -10.46
CA THR A 52 -18.79 -2.60 -10.79
C THR A 52 -17.98 -3.59 -11.61
N VAL A 53 -18.36 -4.87 -11.58
CA VAL A 53 -17.73 -5.90 -12.43
C VAL A 53 -17.81 -5.51 -13.90
N GLU A 54 -18.95 -4.97 -14.34
CA GLU A 54 -19.15 -4.52 -15.72
C GLU A 54 -18.21 -3.36 -16.08
N GLY A 55 -18.10 -2.34 -15.20
CA GLY A 55 -17.20 -1.20 -15.39
C GLY A 55 -15.73 -1.58 -15.52
N VAL A 56 -15.30 -2.62 -14.79
CA VAL A 56 -13.95 -3.16 -14.91
C VAL A 56 -13.81 -3.95 -16.23
N MET A 57 -14.77 -4.84 -16.54
CA MET A 57 -14.66 -5.76 -17.68
C MET A 57 -14.72 -5.05 -19.03
N VAL A 58 -15.46 -3.95 -19.16
CA VAL A 58 -15.47 -3.10 -20.38
C VAL A 58 -14.05 -2.65 -20.77
N ARG A 59 -13.19 -2.40 -19.78
CA ARG A 59 -11.79 -1.96 -20.00
C ARG A 59 -10.88 -3.09 -20.50
N THR A 60 -11.25 -4.36 -20.24
CA THR A 60 -10.42 -5.52 -20.61
C THR A 60 -10.71 -6.07 -21.99
N GLY A 61 -11.87 -5.76 -22.55
CA GLY A 61 -12.41 -6.41 -23.74
C GLY A 61 -12.80 -7.88 -23.53
N LEU A 62 -12.79 -8.37 -22.27
CA LEU A 62 -13.22 -9.72 -21.90
C LEU A 62 -14.72 -9.72 -21.56
N SER A 63 -15.34 -10.91 -21.61
CA SER A 63 -16.74 -11.07 -21.23
C SER A 63 -16.92 -11.06 -19.72
N ARG A 64 -18.09 -10.62 -19.22
CA ARG A 64 -18.44 -10.69 -17.79
C ARG A 64 -18.31 -12.10 -17.18
N PRO A 65 -18.69 -13.19 -17.85
CA PRO A 65 -18.42 -14.55 -17.35
C PRO A 65 -16.94 -14.84 -17.13
N ALA A 66 -16.02 -14.23 -17.89
CA ALA A 66 -14.60 -14.42 -17.71
C ALA A 66 -14.11 -13.85 -16.35
N PHE A 67 -14.77 -12.82 -15.81
CA PHE A 67 -14.47 -12.32 -14.47
C PHE A 67 -14.63 -13.40 -13.40
N TYR A 68 -15.76 -14.10 -13.42
CA TYR A 68 -16.12 -15.09 -12.42
C TYR A 68 -15.29 -16.39 -12.49
N ALA A 69 -14.45 -16.52 -13.51
CA ALA A 69 -13.45 -17.60 -13.55
C ALA A 69 -12.24 -17.31 -12.63
N TYR A 70 -12.03 -16.03 -12.24
CA TYR A 70 -10.86 -15.60 -11.44
C TYR A 70 -11.25 -14.97 -10.11
N PHE A 71 -12.37 -14.27 -10.05
CA PHE A 71 -12.80 -13.49 -8.88
C PHE A 71 -14.26 -13.78 -8.57
N LYS A 72 -14.54 -13.98 -7.28
CA LYS A 72 -15.90 -14.22 -6.80
C LYS A 72 -16.79 -12.96 -6.96
N ASP A 73 -16.23 -11.81 -6.63
CA ASP A 73 -16.89 -10.51 -6.67
C ASP A 73 -15.85 -9.37 -6.68
N ARG A 74 -16.31 -8.13 -6.60
CA ARG A 74 -15.43 -6.94 -6.57
C ARG A 74 -14.59 -6.84 -5.29
N TYR A 75 -15.00 -7.44 -4.18
CA TYR A 75 -14.25 -7.44 -2.93
C TYR A 75 -13.08 -8.43 -3.02
N ASP A 76 -13.31 -9.59 -3.62
CA ASP A 76 -12.26 -10.57 -3.91
C ASP A 76 -11.19 -9.98 -4.86
N LEU A 77 -11.63 -9.21 -5.88
CA LEU A 77 -10.72 -8.47 -6.77
C LEU A 77 -9.88 -7.46 -6.00
N VAL A 78 -10.48 -6.67 -5.10
CA VAL A 78 -9.77 -5.68 -4.28
C VAL A 78 -8.83 -6.35 -3.29
N THR A 79 -9.19 -7.50 -2.72
CA THR A 79 -8.30 -8.31 -1.88
C THR A 79 -7.04 -8.71 -2.64
N ARG A 80 -7.18 -9.11 -3.91
CA ARG A 80 -6.04 -9.44 -4.78
C ARG A 80 -5.14 -8.23 -5.09
N LEU A 81 -5.74 -7.06 -5.29
CA LEU A 81 -4.97 -5.81 -5.44
C LEU A 81 -4.18 -5.50 -4.16
N LEU A 82 -4.79 -5.70 -2.98
CA LEU A 82 -4.13 -5.52 -1.69
C LEU A 82 -2.93 -6.47 -1.52
N GLU A 83 -3.08 -7.75 -1.89
CA GLU A 83 -1.98 -8.71 -1.85
C GLU A 83 -0.77 -8.23 -2.67
N GLY A 84 -1.01 -7.65 -3.86
CA GLY A 84 0.03 -7.07 -4.71
C GLY A 84 0.70 -5.86 -4.06
N VAL A 85 -0.05 -4.85 -3.64
CA VAL A 85 0.50 -3.64 -3.01
C VAL A 85 1.15 -3.97 -1.66
N GLY A 86 0.54 -4.87 -0.87
CA GLY A 86 1.11 -5.34 0.39
C GLY A 86 2.46 -6.03 0.18
N SER A 87 2.59 -6.85 -0.87
CA SER A 87 3.88 -7.47 -1.22
C SER A 87 4.95 -6.44 -1.56
N LEU A 88 4.60 -5.33 -2.26
CA LEU A 88 5.52 -4.22 -2.50
C LEU A 88 5.96 -3.55 -1.21
N LEU A 89 5.01 -3.22 -0.32
CA LEU A 89 5.33 -2.60 0.96
C LEU A 89 6.24 -3.48 1.81
N PHE A 90 6.02 -4.80 1.84
CA PHE A 90 6.89 -5.72 2.57
C PHE A 90 8.22 -6.05 1.87
N ALA A 91 8.32 -5.79 0.55
CA ALA A 91 9.56 -5.93 -0.19
C ALA A 91 10.47 -4.69 -0.10
N LEU A 92 9.97 -3.56 0.43
CA LEU A 92 10.82 -2.39 0.70
C LEU A 92 11.94 -2.78 1.67
N ASP A 93 13.11 -2.19 1.46
CA ASP A 93 14.23 -2.34 2.40
C ASP A 93 13.93 -1.56 3.69
N TRP A 94 13.30 -2.24 4.64
CA TRP A 94 13.02 -1.73 5.97
C TRP A 94 14.23 -1.89 6.88
N ARG A 95 15.41 -1.40 6.45
CA ARG A 95 16.64 -1.44 7.24
C ARG A 95 16.40 -0.93 8.66
N TRP A 96 15.63 0.14 8.80
CA TRP A 96 15.26 0.67 10.11
C TRP A 96 14.62 -0.38 11.03
N LEU A 97 13.76 -1.26 10.51
CA LEU A 97 13.14 -2.32 11.33
C LEU A 97 14.16 -3.39 11.80
N SER A 98 15.30 -3.53 11.15
CA SER A 98 16.33 -4.49 11.54
C SER A 98 17.11 -4.05 12.77
N GLY A 99 17.32 -2.75 12.96
CA GLY A 99 18.08 -2.17 14.07
C GLY A 99 19.59 -2.36 13.96
N GLY A 100 20.29 -1.93 14.98
CA GLY A 100 21.74 -2.09 15.08
C GLY A 100 22.55 -0.83 14.74
N GLU A 101 21.86 0.28 14.41
CA GLU A 101 22.47 1.55 14.12
C GLU A 101 22.76 2.34 15.40
N VAL A 102 23.69 3.31 15.32
CA VAL A 102 23.84 4.39 16.31
C VAL A 102 22.73 5.43 16.12
N GLU A 103 22.49 6.32 17.09
CA GLU A 103 21.32 7.23 17.09
C GLU A 103 21.19 8.07 15.83
N GLU A 104 22.26 8.71 15.34
CA GLU A 104 22.23 9.52 14.12
C GLU A 104 21.85 8.69 12.89
N GLU A 105 22.46 7.52 12.74
CA GLU A 105 22.16 6.61 11.65
C GLU A 105 20.73 6.06 11.75
N ALA A 106 20.21 5.82 12.96
CA ALA A 106 18.85 5.34 13.18
C ALA A 106 17.80 6.36 12.70
N ARG A 107 18.05 7.67 12.88
CA ARG A 107 17.18 8.74 12.37
C ARG A 107 17.15 8.77 10.85
N ASP A 108 18.33 8.72 10.21
CA ASP A 108 18.43 8.76 8.75
C ASP A 108 17.75 7.55 8.10
N VAL A 109 17.99 6.36 8.66
CA VAL A 109 17.36 5.12 8.16
C VAL A 109 15.85 5.11 8.39
N LEU A 110 15.34 5.72 9.48
CA LEU A 110 13.91 5.94 9.68
C LEU A 110 13.31 6.85 8.59
N VAL A 111 13.96 7.99 8.33
CA VAL A 111 13.51 8.94 7.30
C VAL A 111 13.46 8.27 5.93
N ASP A 112 14.48 7.51 5.57
CA ASP A 112 14.51 6.76 4.30
C ASP A 112 13.37 5.73 4.23
N ALA A 113 13.11 5.00 5.32
CA ALA A 113 12.02 4.04 5.39
C ALA A 113 10.64 4.70 5.26
N LEU A 114 10.41 5.83 5.94
CA LEU A 114 9.18 6.61 5.84
C LEU A 114 8.97 7.14 4.41
N ARG A 115 10.01 7.67 3.77
CA ARG A 115 9.95 8.12 2.38
C ARG A 115 9.64 7.00 1.41
N ALA A 116 10.28 5.85 1.57
CA ALA A 116 10.03 4.68 0.72
C ALA A 116 8.58 4.20 0.86
N GLY A 117 8.06 4.06 2.09
CA GLY A 117 6.66 3.71 2.35
C GLY A 117 5.69 4.75 1.79
N SER A 118 5.95 6.04 2.00
CA SER A 118 5.09 7.14 1.53
C SER A 118 5.01 7.22 0.00
N ARG A 119 6.09 6.91 -0.72
CA ARG A 119 6.07 6.85 -2.20
C ARG A 119 5.10 5.80 -2.74
N THR A 120 4.89 4.71 -2.01
CA THR A 120 3.87 3.71 -2.39
C THR A 120 2.47 4.33 -2.37
N PHE A 121 2.18 5.26 -1.45
CA PHE A 121 0.91 5.98 -1.44
C PHE A 121 0.80 7.00 -2.57
N VAL A 122 1.90 7.63 -2.98
CA VAL A 122 1.89 8.50 -4.18
C VAL A 122 1.51 7.71 -5.43
N GLU A 123 2.00 6.48 -5.55
CA GLU A 123 1.78 5.63 -6.72
C GLU A 123 0.44 4.88 -6.67
N TYR A 124 0.07 4.35 -5.50
CA TYR A 124 -1.09 3.46 -5.33
C TYR A 124 -2.17 4.02 -4.41
N GLY A 125 -2.12 5.30 -4.06
CA GLY A 125 -3.03 5.93 -3.10
C GLY A 125 -4.51 5.65 -3.36
N PRO A 126 -5.04 5.85 -4.58
CA PRO A 126 -6.44 5.56 -4.89
C PRO A 126 -6.81 4.08 -4.71
N VAL A 127 -5.88 3.16 -5.00
CA VAL A 127 -6.07 1.71 -4.76
C VAL A 127 -6.10 1.42 -3.27
N LEU A 128 -5.14 1.94 -2.50
CA LEU A 128 -5.08 1.79 -1.04
C LEU A 128 -6.31 2.37 -0.37
N ARG A 129 -6.80 3.52 -0.84
CA ARG A 129 -8.06 4.11 -0.36
C ARG A 129 -9.25 3.21 -0.66
N ALA A 130 -9.34 2.67 -1.86
CA ALA A 130 -10.40 1.75 -2.24
C ALA A 130 -10.42 0.50 -1.36
N ILE A 131 -9.25 -0.01 -0.98
CA ILE A 131 -9.09 -1.14 -0.07
C ILE A 131 -9.58 -0.78 1.34
N ALA A 132 -9.15 0.37 1.87
CA ALA A 132 -9.59 0.87 3.17
C ALA A 132 -11.11 1.09 3.22
N ASP A 133 -11.69 1.65 2.16
CA ASP A 133 -13.14 1.84 2.03
C ASP A 133 -13.86 0.47 1.94
N ALA A 134 -13.35 -0.48 1.16
CA ALA A 134 -13.93 -1.82 1.03
C ALA A 134 -13.89 -2.62 2.34
N ALA A 135 -12.83 -2.46 3.14
CA ALA A 135 -12.69 -3.10 4.46
C ALA A 135 -13.83 -2.71 5.43
N GLY A 136 -14.43 -1.53 5.27
CA GLY A 136 -15.60 -1.12 6.04
C GLY A 136 -16.90 -1.87 5.71
N TYR A 137 -16.93 -2.64 4.61
CA TYR A 137 -18.13 -3.33 4.12
C TYR A 137 -17.98 -4.83 3.92
N ASP A 138 -16.74 -5.35 3.94
CA ASP A 138 -16.46 -6.76 3.72
C ASP A 138 -15.44 -7.29 4.72
N ALA A 139 -15.83 -8.28 5.52
CA ALA A 139 -15.02 -8.83 6.60
C ALA A 139 -13.73 -9.52 6.10
N LYS A 140 -13.73 -10.08 4.88
CA LYS A 140 -12.51 -10.70 4.30
C LYS A 140 -11.51 -9.63 3.93
N VAL A 141 -11.96 -8.53 3.32
CA VAL A 141 -11.10 -7.38 3.00
C VAL A 141 -10.57 -6.76 4.29
N GLU A 142 -11.42 -6.55 5.31
CA GLU A 142 -11.01 -6.07 6.63
C GLU A 142 -9.94 -6.96 7.25
N GLN A 143 -10.12 -8.27 7.23
CA GLN A 143 -9.17 -9.23 7.79
C GLN A 143 -7.80 -9.12 7.11
N VAL A 144 -7.76 -9.08 5.78
CA VAL A 144 -6.49 -8.99 5.05
C VAL A 144 -5.84 -7.61 5.22
N TYR A 145 -6.64 -6.54 5.17
CA TYR A 145 -6.12 -5.18 5.33
C TYR A 145 -5.66 -4.91 6.76
N ARG A 146 -6.55 -5.09 7.74
CA ARG A 146 -6.25 -4.78 9.14
C ARG A 146 -5.19 -5.73 9.72
N TYR A 147 -5.43 -7.04 9.66
CA TYR A 147 -4.55 -8.01 10.31
C TYR A 147 -3.39 -8.45 9.41
N GLY A 148 -3.62 -8.55 8.11
CA GLY A 148 -2.58 -8.94 7.14
C GLY A 148 -1.57 -7.85 6.85
N LEU A 149 -1.94 -6.57 6.95
CA LEU A 149 -1.06 -5.44 6.66
C LEU A 149 -0.81 -4.57 7.90
N ILE A 150 -1.84 -3.90 8.43
CA ILE A 150 -1.67 -2.85 9.45
C ILE A 150 -1.13 -3.44 10.77
N GLU A 151 -1.74 -4.47 11.32
CA GLU A 151 -1.28 -5.06 12.60
C GLU A 151 0.12 -5.67 12.48
N ARG A 152 0.49 -6.23 11.34
CA ARG A 152 1.86 -6.71 11.10
C ARG A 152 2.86 -5.56 11.10
N LEU A 153 2.51 -4.43 10.49
CA LEU A 153 3.37 -3.25 10.50
C LEU A 153 3.50 -2.67 11.90
N VAL A 154 2.38 -2.57 12.64
CA VAL A 154 2.38 -2.16 14.06
C VAL A 154 3.30 -3.05 14.88
N ALA A 155 3.19 -4.37 14.75
CA ALA A 155 4.05 -5.30 15.48
C ALA A 155 5.54 -5.14 15.14
N ALA A 156 5.87 -4.93 13.87
CA ALA A 156 7.25 -4.72 13.42
C ALA A 156 7.83 -3.42 13.99
N VAL A 157 7.07 -2.33 13.92
CA VAL A 157 7.45 -1.01 14.47
C VAL A 157 7.57 -1.08 16.00
N ALA A 158 6.63 -1.72 16.69
CA ALA A 158 6.70 -1.91 18.14
C ALA A 158 7.95 -2.67 18.57
N GLY A 159 8.29 -3.75 17.85
CA GLY A 159 9.52 -4.49 18.09
C GLY A 159 10.78 -3.64 17.89
N ARG A 160 10.79 -2.70 16.95
CA ARG A 160 11.90 -1.74 16.79
C ARG A 160 11.93 -0.76 17.96
N ILE A 161 10.80 -0.14 18.31
CA ILE A 161 10.74 0.81 19.43
C ILE A 161 11.20 0.16 20.74
N SER A 162 10.80 -1.10 21.01
CA SER A 162 11.27 -1.82 22.20
C SER A 162 12.79 -1.91 22.25
N ARG A 163 13.43 -2.29 21.15
CA ARG A 163 14.89 -2.37 21.08
C ARG A 163 15.58 -1.02 21.26
N ASP A 164 15.01 0.03 20.67
CA ASP A 164 15.56 1.38 20.79
C ASP A 164 15.43 1.94 22.21
N VAL A 165 14.33 1.65 22.91
CA VAL A 165 14.16 1.97 24.33
C VAL A 165 15.19 1.20 25.19
N GLU A 166 15.35 -0.11 24.98
CA GLU A 166 16.35 -0.94 25.68
C GLU A 166 17.79 -0.48 25.43
N ALA A 167 18.08 0.01 24.23
CA ALA A 167 19.39 0.56 23.86
C ALA A 167 19.60 2.02 24.32
N GLY A 168 18.58 2.68 24.88
CA GLY A 168 18.64 4.08 25.29
C GLY A 168 18.60 5.08 24.13
N LEU A 169 18.22 4.64 22.93
CA LEU A 169 18.08 5.48 21.73
C LEU A 169 16.73 6.21 21.68
N SER A 170 15.71 5.63 22.30
CA SER A 170 14.36 6.22 22.41
C SER A 170 14.03 6.56 23.86
N PRO A 171 13.10 7.52 24.11
CA PRO A 171 12.65 7.84 25.45
C PRO A 171 12.15 6.63 26.23
N ALA A 172 12.59 6.49 27.48
CA ALA A 172 12.30 5.31 28.32
C ALA A 172 10.82 5.17 28.75
N ASP A 173 10.04 6.25 28.60
CA ASP A 173 8.62 6.33 28.96
C ASP A 173 7.70 5.98 27.77
N LEU A 174 8.24 5.63 26.60
CA LEU A 174 7.44 5.17 25.48
C LEU A 174 6.85 3.79 25.74
N GLU A 175 5.55 3.67 25.52
CA GLU A 175 4.86 2.38 25.43
C GLU A 175 4.96 1.86 23.99
N PRO A 176 5.80 0.86 23.69
CA PRO A 176 6.15 0.52 22.30
C PRO A 176 4.98 0.16 21.42
N VAL A 177 4.04 -0.64 21.92
CA VAL A 177 2.88 -1.12 21.12
C VAL A 177 1.92 0.02 20.81
N GLU A 178 1.56 0.83 21.80
CA GLU A 178 0.61 1.92 21.62
C GLU A 178 1.24 3.07 20.82
N THR A 179 2.51 3.36 21.02
CA THR A 179 3.26 4.33 20.21
C THR A 179 3.32 3.89 18.75
N ALA A 180 3.68 2.64 18.48
CA ALA A 180 3.69 2.08 17.14
C ALA A 180 2.31 2.15 16.48
N ARG A 181 1.26 1.76 17.20
CA ARG A 181 -0.12 1.82 16.72
C ARG A 181 -0.53 3.24 16.35
N ALA A 182 -0.27 4.20 17.22
CA ALA A 182 -0.59 5.60 16.96
C ALA A 182 0.15 6.14 15.73
N LEU A 183 1.45 5.90 15.61
CA LEU A 183 2.27 6.36 14.51
C LEU A 183 1.85 5.72 13.17
N VAL A 184 1.64 4.40 13.15
CA VAL A 184 1.24 3.67 11.92
C VAL A 184 -0.14 4.10 11.45
N LEU A 185 -1.15 4.15 12.34
CA LEU A 185 -2.51 4.54 11.97
C LEU A 185 -2.61 6.01 11.55
N MET A 186 -1.89 6.90 12.25
CA MET A 186 -1.80 8.31 11.85
C MET A 186 -1.18 8.44 10.45
N THR A 187 -0.07 7.74 10.20
CA THR A 187 0.64 7.78 8.92
C THR A 187 -0.24 7.26 7.78
N GLU A 188 -0.85 6.09 7.97
CA GLU A 188 -1.78 5.50 7.01
C GLU A 188 -2.91 6.47 6.67
N ARG A 189 -3.60 6.98 7.70
CA ARG A 189 -4.73 7.90 7.51
C ARG A 189 -4.33 9.19 6.82
N TYR A 190 -3.20 9.77 7.21
CA TYR A 190 -2.69 11.02 6.65
C TYR A 190 -2.29 10.86 5.17
N LEU A 191 -1.59 9.76 4.83
CA LEU A 191 -1.22 9.45 3.46
C LEU A 191 -2.45 9.13 2.58
N LEU A 192 -3.45 8.42 3.10
CA LEU A 192 -4.71 8.19 2.38
C LEU A 192 -5.48 9.48 2.13
N ASP A 193 -5.44 10.44 3.05
CA ASP A 193 -6.12 11.73 2.83
C ASP A 193 -5.37 12.58 1.79
N ALA A 194 -4.04 12.54 1.80
CA ALA A 194 -3.20 13.27 0.86
C ALA A 194 -3.24 12.69 -0.57
N PHE A 195 -3.12 11.35 -0.71
CA PHE A 195 -2.86 10.69 -1.99
C PHE A 195 -3.98 9.75 -2.46
N GLY A 196 -4.98 9.46 -1.62
CA GLY A 196 -6.00 8.46 -1.91
C GLY A 196 -7.17 8.95 -2.79
N ARG A 197 -7.23 10.23 -3.16
CA ARG A 197 -8.32 10.77 -3.97
C ARG A 197 -8.02 10.66 -5.45
N PRO A 198 -8.82 9.93 -6.23
CA PRO A 198 -8.56 9.77 -7.67
C PRO A 198 -8.60 11.08 -8.44
N GLU A 199 -9.41 12.06 -7.98
CA GLU A 199 -9.57 13.35 -8.67
C GLU A 199 -8.42 14.33 -8.40
N ARG A 200 -7.52 14.02 -7.43
CA ARG A 200 -6.44 14.91 -6.99
C ARG A 200 -5.10 14.20 -7.00
N ARG A 201 -4.19 14.71 -7.82
CA ARG A 201 -2.77 14.33 -7.74
C ARG A 201 -2.00 15.50 -7.13
N PRO A 202 -1.49 15.37 -5.89
CA PRO A 202 -0.66 16.39 -5.27
C PRO A 202 0.55 16.74 -6.11
N SER A 203 0.96 17.99 -6.09
CA SER A 203 2.22 18.44 -6.66
C SER A 203 3.41 17.81 -5.93
N ARG A 204 4.61 17.92 -6.51
CA ARG A 204 5.84 17.48 -5.85
C ARG A 204 6.06 18.23 -4.53
N GLU A 205 5.80 19.55 -4.49
CA GLU A 205 5.95 20.38 -3.30
C GLU A 205 4.97 19.95 -2.20
N GLU A 206 3.70 19.72 -2.53
CA GLU A 206 2.71 19.21 -1.59
C GLU A 206 3.12 17.83 -1.04
N SER A 207 3.64 16.95 -1.89
CA SER A 207 4.11 15.62 -1.48
C SER A 207 5.30 15.70 -0.52
N GLU A 208 6.28 16.55 -0.80
CA GLU A 208 7.43 16.78 0.09
C GLU A 208 7.00 17.38 1.43
N ALA A 209 6.01 18.29 1.45
CA ALA A 209 5.46 18.83 2.70
C ALA A 209 4.79 17.74 3.56
N VAL A 210 4.06 16.82 2.94
CA VAL A 210 3.46 15.67 3.63
C VAL A 210 4.55 14.77 4.23
N PHE A 211 5.59 14.45 3.46
CA PHE A 211 6.71 13.62 3.92
C PHE A 211 7.45 14.28 5.08
N ALA A 212 7.85 15.54 4.93
CA ALA A 212 8.56 16.29 5.98
C ALA A 212 7.74 16.35 7.29
N THR A 213 6.42 16.47 7.20
CA THR A 213 5.54 16.46 8.37
C THR A 213 5.60 15.12 9.10
N LEU A 214 5.47 14.01 8.37
CA LEU A 214 5.54 12.66 8.95
C LEU A 214 6.91 12.38 9.55
N GLU A 215 7.98 12.67 8.82
CA GLU A 215 9.37 12.55 9.27
C GLU A 215 9.58 13.30 10.60
N GLY A 216 9.17 14.57 10.63
CA GLY A 216 9.30 15.38 11.85
C GLY A 216 8.50 14.84 13.04
N ILE A 217 7.32 14.26 12.83
CA ILE A 217 6.52 13.65 13.91
C ILE A 217 7.22 12.37 14.41
N TRP A 218 7.58 11.46 13.51
CA TRP A 218 8.23 10.21 13.87
C TRP A 218 9.58 10.42 14.57
N VAL A 219 10.45 11.25 14.00
CA VAL A 219 11.77 11.53 14.56
C VAL A 219 11.65 12.16 15.96
N ARG A 220 10.79 13.17 16.13
CA ARG A 220 10.58 13.80 17.44
C ARG A 220 9.98 12.85 18.46
N THR A 221 9.10 11.94 18.04
CA THR A 221 8.49 10.97 18.96
C THR A 221 9.50 9.93 19.41
N LEU A 222 10.29 9.38 18.47
CA LEU A 222 11.16 8.24 18.76
C LEU A 222 12.56 8.63 19.25
N TYR A 223 13.09 9.78 18.77
CA TYR A 223 14.48 10.17 19.04
C TYR A 223 14.60 11.56 19.68
N GLY A 224 13.50 12.15 20.13
CA GLY A 224 13.49 13.46 20.76
C GLY A 224 13.70 14.63 19.80
N ARG A 225 13.94 15.84 20.36
CA ARG A 225 14.22 17.03 19.58
C ARG A 225 15.64 16.97 19.02
N GLU A 226 15.81 17.32 17.74
CA GLU A 226 17.11 17.76 17.26
C GLU A 226 17.54 18.97 18.12
N ASN A 227 18.72 18.89 18.73
CA ASN A 227 19.34 20.03 19.43
C ASN A 227 19.84 21.04 18.42
#